data_cfd91cb5fa0d93ec50afc042b8c0cd83
#
_entry.id   cfd91cb5fa0d93ec50afc042b8c0cd83
#
_cell.length_a   1.000
_cell.length_b   1.000
_cell.length_c   1.000
_cell.angle_alpha   90.00
_cell.angle_beta   90.00
_cell.angle_gamma   90.00
#
_symmetry.space_group_name_H-M   'P 1'
#
loop_
_entity.id
_entity.type
_entity.pdbx_description
1 polymer ?
#
loop_
_entity_poly.entity_id
_entity_poly.type
_entity_poly.pdbx_seq_one_letter_code
_entity_poly.pdbx_strand_id
1 'polypeptide(L)' 'MNINDAIIKRIAEICQEKNLNVCEATLNGGKSPSAIYDLIKGRTKCPKVSTIKAFCQGAGITLSEFFDQAYFNDFED' A
#
# COMPACT_ATOMS: atom_id res chain seq x y z
N MET A 1 1.61 -16.57 -0.65
CA MET A 1 1.60 -15.10 -0.53
C MET A 1 1.76 -14.74 0.93
N ASN A 2 2.65 -13.82 1.25
CA ASN A 2 2.78 -13.30 2.62
C ASN A 2 2.11 -11.93 2.72
N ILE A 3 2.11 -11.34 3.92
CA ILE A 3 1.42 -10.07 4.15
C ILE A 3 2.01 -8.94 3.30
N ASN A 4 3.32 -8.92 3.08
CA ASN A 4 3.93 -7.90 2.24
C ASN A 4 3.47 -8.01 0.80
N ASP A 5 3.39 -9.23 0.28
CA ASP A 5 2.90 -9.47 -1.09
C ASP A 5 1.44 -9.02 -1.22
N ALA A 6 0.63 -9.29 -0.20
CA ALA A 6 -0.76 -8.86 -0.19
C ALA A 6 -0.88 -7.33 -0.20
N ILE A 7 -0.05 -6.65 0.57
CA ILE A 7 -0.04 -5.18 0.61
C ILE A 7 0.38 -4.61 -0.74
N ILE A 8 1.43 -5.16 -1.35
CA ILE A 8 1.91 -4.71 -2.66
C ILE A 8 0.82 -4.92 -3.72
N LYS A 9 0.16 -6.07 -3.68
CA LYS A 9 -0.94 -6.37 -4.60
C LYS A 9 -2.08 -5.36 -4.44
N ARG A 10 -2.42 -5.03 -3.20
CA ARG A 10 -3.51 -4.07 -2.93
C ARG A 10 -3.16 -2.67 -3.43
N ILE A 11 -1.92 -2.23 -3.22
CA ILE A 11 -1.45 -0.94 -3.74
C ILE A 11 -1.60 -0.89 -5.26
N ALA A 12 -1.17 -1.95 -5.94
CA ALA A 12 -1.26 -2.02 -7.40
C ALA A 12 -2.72 -1.98 -7.87
N GLU A 13 -3.60 -2.70 -7.20
CA GLU A 13 -5.04 -2.72 -7.53
C GLU A 13 -5.66 -1.33 -7.41
N ILE A 14 -5.37 -0.64 -6.31
CA ILE A 14 -5.92 0.69 -6.06
C ILE A 14 -5.39 1.69 -7.09
N CYS A 15 -4.10 1.65 -7.39
CA CYS A 15 -3.50 2.53 -8.37
C CYS A 15 -4.11 2.31 -9.75
N GLN A 16 -4.32 1.07 -10.14
CA GLN A 16 -4.94 0.74 -11.42
C GLN A 16 -6.40 1.18 -11.46
N GLU A 17 -7.13 0.88 -10.42
CA GLU A 17 -8.56 1.18 -10.30
C GLU A 17 -8.84 2.68 -10.37
N LYS A 18 -8.00 3.46 -9.69
CA LYS A 18 -8.17 4.91 -9.58
C LYS A 18 -7.28 5.69 -10.55
N ASN A 19 -6.50 5.00 -11.37
CA ASN A 19 -5.56 5.61 -12.30
C ASN A 19 -4.58 6.54 -11.57
N LEU A 20 -3.97 6.03 -10.51
CA LEU A 20 -3.07 6.80 -9.65
C LEU A 20 -1.62 6.38 -9.85
N ASN A 21 -0.72 7.34 -9.60
CA ASN A 21 0.71 7.07 -9.47
C ASN A 21 1.00 6.87 -7.99
N VAL A 22 1.64 5.75 -7.63
CA VAL A 22 1.90 5.40 -6.22
C VAL A 22 2.76 6.45 -5.53
N CYS A 23 3.72 7.04 -6.25
CA CYS A 23 4.58 8.08 -5.68
C CYS A 23 3.81 9.34 -5.34
N GLU A 24 2.95 9.78 -6.25
CA GLU A 24 2.13 10.97 -6.04
C GLU A 24 1.15 10.76 -4.90
N ALA A 25 0.52 9.59 -4.82
CA ALA A 25 -0.41 9.29 -3.74
C ALA A 25 0.31 9.35 -2.39
N THR A 26 1.50 8.75 -2.29
CA THR A 26 2.27 8.74 -1.05
C THR A 26 2.69 10.15 -0.65
N LEU A 27 3.15 10.95 -1.60
CA LEU A 27 3.52 12.36 -1.35
C LEU A 27 2.33 13.16 -0.87
N ASN A 28 1.19 13.01 -1.52
CA ASN A 28 -0.03 13.72 -1.14
C ASN A 28 -0.50 13.34 0.27
N GLY A 29 -0.14 12.16 0.72
CA GLY A 29 -0.42 11.71 2.08
C GLY A 29 0.61 12.14 3.11
N GLY A 30 1.64 12.89 2.70
CA GLY A 30 2.62 13.45 3.61
C GLY A 30 3.85 12.59 3.88
N LYS A 31 4.08 11.54 3.10
CA LYS A 31 5.25 10.68 3.24
C LYS A 31 6.15 10.75 2.01
N SER A 32 7.44 10.46 2.22
CA SER A 32 8.39 10.36 1.12
C SER A 32 8.09 9.13 0.27
N PRO A 33 8.16 9.24 -1.07
CA PRO A 33 7.97 8.08 -1.94
C PRO A 33 8.97 6.95 -1.71
N SER A 34 10.13 7.23 -1.14
CA SER A 34 11.15 6.20 -0.90
C SER A 34 10.62 5.09 0.02
N ALA A 35 9.77 5.42 0.99
CA ALA A 35 9.22 4.43 1.92
C ALA A 35 8.36 3.40 1.19
N ILE A 36 7.53 3.83 0.25
CA ILE A 36 6.67 2.92 -0.51
C ILE A 36 7.47 2.16 -1.57
N TYR A 37 8.47 2.78 -2.16
CA TYR A 37 9.36 2.11 -3.10
C TYR A 37 10.15 0.98 -2.45
N ASP A 38 10.64 1.21 -1.24
CA ASP A 38 11.36 0.18 -0.50
C ASP A 38 10.48 -1.04 -0.27
N LEU A 39 9.22 -0.84 0.02
CA LEU A 39 8.26 -1.92 0.16
C LEU A 39 8.07 -2.67 -1.18
N ILE A 40 7.81 -1.94 -2.26
CA ILE A 40 7.54 -2.53 -3.57
C ILE A 40 8.76 -3.30 -4.08
N LYS A 41 9.95 -2.80 -3.83
CA LYS A 41 11.20 -3.45 -4.27
C LYS A 41 11.68 -4.54 -3.34
N GLY A 42 10.94 -4.82 -2.27
CA GLY A 42 11.27 -5.89 -1.35
C GLY A 42 12.41 -5.56 -0.39
N ARG A 43 12.75 -4.30 -0.22
CA ARG A 43 13.81 -3.86 0.70
C ARG A 43 13.32 -3.78 2.14
N THR A 44 12.01 -3.65 2.32
CA THR A 44 11.36 -3.57 3.63
C THR A 44 10.56 -4.84 3.86
N LYS A 45 10.82 -5.53 4.96
CA LYS A 45 10.08 -6.75 5.31
C LYS A 45 8.81 -6.46 6.08
N CYS A 46 8.77 -5.34 6.78
CA CYS A 46 7.62 -4.94 7.59
C CYS A 46 7.29 -3.48 7.30
N PRO A 47 6.34 -3.20 6.41
CA PRO A 47 5.95 -1.81 6.15
C PRO A 47 5.29 -1.22 7.38
N LYS A 48 5.54 0.07 7.61
CA LYS A 48 4.89 0.78 8.71
C LYS A 48 3.46 1.10 8.32
N VAL A 49 2.55 0.97 9.28
CA VAL A 49 1.15 1.36 9.07
C VAL A 49 1.04 2.83 8.66
N SER A 50 1.92 3.68 9.21
CA SER A 50 1.94 5.10 8.85
C SER A 50 2.22 5.33 7.36
N THR A 51 3.05 4.49 6.75
CA THR A 51 3.33 4.56 5.30
C THR A 51 2.09 4.16 4.51
N ILE A 52 1.42 3.09 4.92
CA ILE A 52 0.19 2.62 4.29
C ILE A 52 -0.90 3.68 4.42
N LYS A 53 -1.02 4.28 5.61
CA LYS A 53 -2.00 5.35 5.83
C LYS A 53 -1.74 6.55 4.93
N ALA A 54 -0.48 6.94 4.75
CA ALA A 54 -0.14 8.06 3.87
C ALA A 54 -0.56 7.77 2.43
N PHE A 55 -0.29 6.56 1.95
CA PHE A 55 -0.76 6.14 0.62
C PHE A 55 -2.28 6.23 0.53
N CYS A 56 -2.99 5.73 1.55
CA CYS A 56 -4.45 5.75 1.57
C CYS A 56 -4.99 7.18 1.53
N GLN A 57 -4.40 8.09 2.31
CA GLN A 57 -4.82 9.49 2.31
C GLN A 57 -4.65 10.13 0.93
N GLY A 58 -3.51 9.88 0.30
CA GLY A 58 -3.25 10.40 -1.05
C GLY A 58 -4.16 9.77 -2.10
N ALA A 59 -4.57 8.53 -1.90
CA ALA A 59 -5.47 7.83 -2.80
C ALA A 59 -6.95 8.12 -2.53
N GLY A 60 -7.26 8.77 -1.42
CA GLY A 60 -8.64 9.10 -1.07
C GLY A 60 -9.44 7.93 -0.53
N ILE A 61 -8.79 7.01 0.15
CA ILE A 61 -9.47 5.85 0.75
C ILE A 61 -9.10 5.76 2.23
N THR A 62 -9.86 4.95 2.98
CA THR A 62 -9.58 4.68 4.38
C THR A 62 -8.70 3.43 4.50
N LEU A 63 -8.11 3.23 5.70
CA LEU A 63 -7.39 2.00 5.99
C LEU A 63 -8.32 0.78 5.91
N SER A 64 -9.56 0.93 6.35
CA SER A 64 -10.56 -0.14 6.26
C SER A 64 -10.78 -0.56 4.81
N GLU A 65 -10.91 0.39 3.91
CA GLU A 65 -11.08 0.12 2.49
C GLU A 65 -9.84 -0.55 1.90
N PHE A 66 -8.66 -0.11 2.33
CA PHE A 66 -7.40 -0.70 1.87
C PHE A 66 -7.34 -2.19 2.18
N PHE A 67 -7.69 -2.57 3.41
CA PHE A 67 -7.59 -3.96 3.87
C PHE A 67 -8.86 -4.79 3.60
N ASP A 68 -9.83 -4.23 2.90
CA ASP A 68 -11.09 -4.91 2.61
C ASP A 68 -10.96 -5.83 1.39
N GLN A 69 -10.16 -6.87 1.55
CA GLN A 69 -9.99 -7.91 0.54
C GLN A 69 -9.78 -9.25 1.22
N ALA A 70 -10.44 -10.28 0.67
CA ALA A 70 -10.38 -11.62 1.27
C ALA A 70 -8.96 -12.17 1.32
N TYR A 71 -8.13 -11.85 0.35
CA TYR A 71 -6.77 -12.41 0.28
C TYR A 71 -5.87 -11.95 1.43
N PHE A 72 -6.25 -10.91 2.18
CA PHE A 72 -5.50 -10.53 3.37
C PHE A 72 -5.64 -11.57 4.49
N ASN A 73 -6.58 -12.48 4.38
CA ASN A 73 -6.80 -13.54 5.35
C ASN A 73 -6.35 -14.91 4.83
N ASP A 74 -5.87 -14.99 3.59
CA ASP A 74 -5.55 -16.25 2.91
C ASP A 74 -4.05 -16.45 2.69
N PHE A 75 -3.22 -15.87 3.51
CA PHE A 75 -1.77 -16.04 3.39
C PHE A 75 -1.20 -16.74 4.62
N GLU A 76 -0.03 -17.35 4.42
CA GLU A 76 0.72 -17.99 5.49
C GLU A 76 1.87 -17.08 5.89
N ASP A 77 1.96 -16.80 7.17
CA ASP A 77 3.04 -16.00 7.74
C ASP A 77 3.75 -16.75 8.85
#